data_c2a0569cdd8307f2a5370a6da6bfa835
#
_entry.id   c2a0569cdd8307f2a5370a6da6bfa835
#
_cell.length_a   1.000
_cell.length_b   1.000
_cell.length_c   1.000
_cell.angle_alpha   90.00
_cell.angle_beta   90.00
_cell.angle_gamma   90.00
#
_symmetry.space_group_name_H-M   'P 1'
#
loop_
_entity.id
_entity.type
_entity.pdbx_description
1 polymer ?
#
loop_
_entity_poly.entity_id
_entity_poly.type
_entity_poly.pdbx_seq_one_letter_code
_entity_poly.pdbx_strand_id
1 'polypeptide(L)'
;VPDTDSYQEIFAQPHLIDENDPLFSDTQPRLQFALEQLLHTRASSSFMLAKAPEESEYLNLIADAARALQSDAGQLVGGHYEVSGHTIRLRNAVSADDNFATLTQVVAADWVEAEQLFGCLRQFNGDITLQPGLVHQANGGILIISLRTLLAQPLLWMRLKNIVNRERFDWVAFDESRPLPVSVPSMPLKLKVILVGERESLADFQEMEPELSEQAIYSEFEDTLQIVDAESVSQWCRWVTLTARHNHLPAPGADAWPVLIREAARYTGEQETLPLSPQWILRQCKEVASLCD
;
A
#
# COMPACT_ATOMS: atom_id res chain seq x y z
N VAL A 1 -25.72 16.49 16.77
CA VAL A 1 -25.90 16.02 15.37
C VAL A 1 -25.66 17.20 14.49
N PRO A 2 -24.77 17.13 13.51
CA PRO A 2 -24.59 18.21 12.55
C PRO A 2 -25.97 18.61 11.99
N ASP A 3 -26.19 19.88 11.80
CA ASP A 3 -27.42 20.38 11.20
C ASP A 3 -27.43 19.97 9.71
N THR A 4 -28.00 18.80 9.44
CA THR A 4 -28.05 18.22 8.08
C THR A 4 -28.87 19.08 7.11
N ASP A 5 -29.74 19.95 7.62
CA ASP A 5 -30.54 20.84 6.78
C ASP A 5 -29.70 21.93 6.14
N SER A 6 -28.61 22.33 6.78
CA SER A 6 -27.65 23.30 6.24
C SER A 6 -26.80 22.77 5.07
N TYR A 7 -26.77 21.46 4.83
CA TYR A 7 -25.90 20.82 3.85
C TYR A 7 -26.64 20.18 2.67
N GLN A 8 -27.95 20.43 2.52
CA GLN A 8 -28.76 19.83 1.45
C GLN A 8 -28.23 20.11 0.03
N GLU A 9 -27.66 21.28 -0.20
CA GLU A 9 -27.06 21.64 -1.48
C GLU A 9 -25.83 20.76 -1.80
N ILE A 10 -25.04 20.39 -0.78
CA ILE A 10 -23.89 19.51 -0.92
C ILE A 10 -24.35 18.08 -1.25
N PHE A 11 -25.39 17.60 -0.57
CA PHE A 11 -25.92 16.23 -0.79
C PHE A 11 -26.55 16.04 -2.15
N ALA A 12 -27.07 17.11 -2.75
CA ALA A 12 -27.66 17.08 -4.08
C ALA A 12 -26.62 17.05 -5.21
N GLN A 13 -25.35 17.36 -4.93
CA GLN A 13 -24.29 17.37 -5.92
C GLN A 13 -23.64 15.97 -6.05
N PRO A 14 -23.22 15.60 -7.27
CA PRO A 14 -22.41 14.40 -7.44
C PRO A 14 -21.02 14.60 -6.82
N HIS A 15 -20.63 13.71 -5.94
CA HIS A 15 -19.30 13.73 -5.31
C HIS A 15 -18.28 13.08 -6.24
N LEU A 16 -17.86 13.82 -7.26
CA LEU A 16 -16.87 13.38 -8.25
C LEU A 16 -15.47 13.46 -7.65
N ILE A 17 -14.64 12.51 -8.03
CA ILE A 17 -13.24 12.41 -7.61
C ILE A 17 -12.42 12.28 -8.88
N ASP A 18 -11.54 13.24 -9.12
CA ASP A 18 -10.59 13.24 -10.22
C ASP A 18 -9.27 12.57 -9.80
N GLU A 19 -8.47 12.15 -10.77
CA GLU A 19 -7.15 11.52 -10.50
C GLU A 19 -6.18 12.44 -9.74
N ASN A 20 -6.33 13.77 -9.90
CA ASN A 20 -5.50 14.79 -9.24
C ASN A 20 -6.18 15.42 -8.01
N ASP A 21 -7.23 14.78 -7.50
CA ASP A 21 -7.99 15.32 -6.37
C ASP A 21 -7.15 15.33 -5.09
N PRO A 22 -7.04 16.45 -4.38
CA PRO A 22 -6.28 16.54 -3.13
C PRO A 22 -6.95 15.85 -1.93
N LEU A 23 -8.00 15.08 -2.14
CA LEU A 23 -8.81 14.47 -1.10
C LEU A 23 -8.01 13.69 -0.06
N PHE A 24 -7.00 12.92 -0.49
CA PHE A 24 -6.16 12.19 0.45
C PHE A 24 -5.32 13.14 1.30
N SER A 25 -4.72 14.18 0.71
CA SER A 25 -3.96 15.17 1.48
C SER A 25 -4.83 15.97 2.43
N ASP A 26 -6.08 16.22 2.06
CA ASP A 26 -7.04 16.95 2.89
C ASP A 26 -7.55 16.13 4.07
N THR A 27 -7.75 14.83 3.87
CA THR A 27 -8.26 13.92 4.92
C THR A 27 -7.17 13.22 5.72
N GLN A 28 -5.97 13.06 5.14
CA GLN A 28 -4.81 12.35 5.72
C GLN A 28 -3.52 13.19 5.61
N PRO A 29 -3.49 14.43 6.09
CA PRO A 29 -2.37 15.35 5.83
C PRO A 29 -1.05 14.88 6.41
N ARG A 30 -1.05 14.24 7.59
CA ARG A 30 0.18 13.71 8.20
C ARG A 30 0.75 12.53 7.41
N LEU A 31 -0.12 11.65 6.95
CA LEU A 31 0.29 10.49 6.15
C LEU A 31 0.80 10.93 4.77
N GLN A 32 0.12 11.90 4.14
CA GLN A 32 0.56 12.52 2.89
C GLN A 32 1.97 13.12 3.03
N PHE A 33 2.22 13.89 4.07
CA PHE A 33 3.53 14.49 4.33
C PHE A 33 4.62 13.42 4.53
N ALA A 34 4.33 12.34 5.25
CA ALA A 34 5.27 11.24 5.45
C ALA A 34 5.58 10.51 4.13
N LEU A 35 4.60 10.32 3.26
CA LEU A 35 4.80 9.77 1.92
C LEU A 35 5.70 10.67 1.07
N GLU A 36 5.49 11.98 1.10
CA GLU A 36 6.34 12.96 0.40
C GLU A 36 7.79 12.90 0.91
N GLN A 37 7.98 12.78 2.23
CA GLN A 37 9.32 12.60 2.80
C GLN A 37 9.98 11.30 2.34
N LEU A 38 9.25 10.19 2.31
CA LEU A 38 9.76 8.90 1.85
C LEU A 38 10.18 8.95 0.37
N LEU A 39 9.42 9.64 -0.44
CA LEU A 39 9.65 9.76 -1.89
C LEU A 39 10.68 10.80 -2.28
N HIS A 40 11.06 11.67 -1.35
CA HIS A 40 12.09 12.65 -1.61
C HIS A 40 13.43 12.00 -1.99
N THR A 41 14.15 12.58 -2.94
CA THR A 41 15.44 12.06 -3.43
C THR A 41 16.52 11.93 -2.36
N ARG A 42 16.40 12.72 -1.29
CA ARG A 42 17.28 12.71 -0.12
C ARG A 42 16.54 12.22 1.13
N ALA A 43 15.67 11.22 0.95
CA ALA A 43 14.95 10.64 2.09
C ALA A 43 15.94 10.12 3.16
N SER A 44 15.62 10.38 4.41
CA SER A 44 16.43 9.93 5.55
C SER A 44 16.40 8.41 5.76
N SER A 45 15.37 7.76 5.25
CA SER A 45 15.16 6.31 5.38
C SER A 45 14.50 5.74 4.12
N SER A 46 14.77 4.47 3.84
CA SER A 46 14.04 3.68 2.85
C SER A 46 12.82 2.97 3.45
N PHE A 47 12.59 3.12 4.75
CA PHE A 47 11.48 2.52 5.48
C PHE A 47 10.55 3.58 6.08
N MET A 48 9.26 3.31 6.00
CA MET A 48 8.21 4.07 6.67
C MET A 48 7.35 3.11 7.50
N LEU A 49 7.03 3.50 8.72
CA LEU A 49 6.06 2.83 9.57
C LEU A 49 4.76 3.63 9.54
N ALA A 50 3.69 2.99 9.08
CA ALA A 50 2.36 3.59 9.03
C ALA A 50 1.42 2.86 10.00
N LYS A 51 0.95 3.56 11.01
CA LYS A 51 -0.06 3.01 11.92
C LYS A 51 -1.42 3.05 11.25
N ALA A 52 -1.94 1.88 10.94
CA ALA A 52 -3.27 1.66 10.37
C ALA A 52 -3.67 0.20 10.58
N PRO A 53 -4.96 -0.15 10.46
CA PRO A 53 -5.39 -1.53 10.34
C PRO A 53 -4.69 -2.24 9.18
N GLU A 54 -4.28 -3.49 9.40
CA GLU A 54 -3.48 -4.28 8.47
C GLU A 54 -4.35 -5.01 7.45
N GLU A 55 -5.24 -4.27 6.81
CA GLU A 55 -6.21 -4.78 5.85
C GLU A 55 -6.00 -4.16 4.47
N SER A 56 -6.37 -4.91 3.44
CA SER A 56 -6.14 -4.52 2.05
C SER A 56 -6.73 -3.15 1.69
N GLU A 57 -7.86 -2.78 2.29
CA GLU A 57 -8.52 -1.49 2.06
C GLU A 57 -7.63 -0.32 2.45
N TYR A 58 -6.95 -0.41 3.59
CA TYR A 58 -6.03 0.63 4.06
C TYR A 58 -4.73 0.64 3.24
N LEU A 59 -4.18 -0.53 2.96
CA LEU A 59 -2.97 -0.65 2.14
C LEU A 59 -3.20 -0.06 0.75
N ASN A 60 -4.36 -0.31 0.14
CA ASN A 60 -4.71 0.20 -1.18
C ASN A 60 -4.89 1.72 -1.19
N LEU A 61 -5.50 2.32 -0.16
CA LEU A 61 -5.59 3.78 -0.03
C LEU A 61 -4.20 4.44 0.05
N ILE A 62 -3.30 3.86 0.85
CA ILE A 62 -1.91 4.33 0.95
C ILE A 62 -1.19 4.15 -0.39
N ALA A 63 -1.42 3.02 -1.08
CA ALA A 63 -0.83 2.75 -2.38
C ALA A 63 -1.27 3.76 -3.45
N ASP A 64 -2.55 4.12 -3.48
CA ASP A 64 -3.07 5.10 -4.42
C ASP A 64 -2.48 6.50 -4.17
N ALA A 65 -2.38 6.90 -2.90
CA ALA A 65 -1.71 8.13 -2.53
C ALA A 65 -0.23 8.15 -2.92
N ALA A 66 0.47 7.03 -2.72
CA ALA A 66 1.86 6.90 -3.10
C ALA A 66 2.05 6.95 -4.63
N ARG A 67 1.15 6.35 -5.42
CA ARG A 67 1.17 6.42 -6.88
C ARG A 67 0.97 7.85 -7.38
N ALA A 68 0.04 8.58 -6.79
CA ALA A 68 -0.24 9.97 -7.16
C ALA A 68 0.97 10.90 -6.95
N LEU A 69 1.87 10.56 -6.02
CA LEU A 69 3.08 11.31 -5.73
C LEU A 69 4.28 10.93 -6.60
N GLN A 70 4.22 9.79 -7.29
CA GLN A 70 5.33 9.36 -8.14
C GLN A 70 5.25 10.04 -9.51
N SER A 71 6.38 10.58 -9.96
CA SER A 71 6.49 11.11 -11.32
C SER A 71 6.62 9.99 -12.34
N ASP A 72 6.01 10.12 -13.51
CA ASP A 72 6.06 9.16 -14.62
C ASP A 72 7.48 8.94 -15.19
N ALA A 73 8.44 9.75 -14.80
CA ALA A 73 9.81 9.67 -15.24
C ALA A 73 10.65 8.65 -14.46
N GLY A 74 10.13 7.44 -14.29
CA GLY A 74 10.87 6.34 -13.68
C GLY A 74 12.03 5.91 -14.55
N GLN A 75 13.27 6.02 -14.05
CA GLN A 75 14.40 5.32 -14.65
C GLN A 75 14.10 3.82 -14.68
N LEU A 76 14.31 3.16 -15.82
CA LEU A 76 14.30 1.71 -15.91
C LEU A 76 15.29 1.14 -14.89
N VAL A 77 14.78 0.37 -13.93
CA VAL A 77 15.58 -0.26 -12.88
C VAL A 77 15.46 -1.78 -13.02
N GLY A 78 16.57 -2.48 -12.75
CA GLY A 78 16.62 -3.95 -12.85
C GLY A 78 17.28 -4.41 -14.12
N GLY A 79 16.92 -5.62 -14.57
CA GLY A 79 17.60 -6.27 -15.66
C GLY A 79 16.77 -7.37 -16.32
N HIS A 80 17.41 -8.02 -17.26
CA HIS A 80 16.88 -9.18 -17.97
C HIS A 80 17.75 -10.40 -17.73
N TYR A 81 17.15 -11.51 -17.39
CA TYR A 81 17.83 -12.80 -17.26
C TYR A 81 17.75 -13.60 -18.55
N GLU A 82 18.92 -13.90 -19.09
CA GLU A 82 19.06 -14.80 -20.23
C GLU A 82 19.39 -16.21 -19.74
N VAL A 83 18.51 -17.16 -20.01
CA VAL A 83 18.69 -18.56 -19.63
C VAL A 83 19.09 -19.38 -20.85
N SER A 84 20.26 -20.04 -20.79
CA SER A 84 20.75 -20.93 -21.83
C SER A 84 21.23 -22.24 -21.20
N GLY A 85 20.37 -23.25 -21.26
CA GLY A 85 20.61 -24.52 -20.57
C GLY A 85 20.78 -24.31 -19.06
N HIS A 86 21.95 -24.65 -18.53
CA HIS A 86 22.28 -24.46 -17.10
C HIS A 86 23.04 -23.15 -16.82
N THR A 87 23.14 -22.24 -17.78
CA THR A 87 23.83 -20.97 -17.62
C THR A 87 22.82 -19.84 -17.61
N ILE A 88 22.88 -18.99 -16.59
CA ILE A 88 22.04 -17.79 -16.45
C ILE A 88 22.95 -16.57 -16.45
N ARG A 89 22.60 -15.61 -17.29
CA ARG A 89 23.30 -14.31 -17.40
C ARG A 89 22.33 -13.18 -17.12
N LEU A 90 22.83 -12.14 -16.50
CA LEU A 90 22.09 -10.89 -16.30
C LEU A 90 22.65 -9.82 -17.24
N ARG A 91 21.78 -9.13 -17.95
CA ARG A 91 22.07 -7.90 -18.67
C ARG A 91 21.11 -6.79 -18.27
N ASN A 92 21.45 -5.57 -18.60
CA ASN A 92 20.52 -4.45 -18.40
C ASN A 92 19.29 -4.61 -19.30
N ALA A 93 18.11 -4.27 -18.78
CA ALA A 93 16.92 -4.16 -19.59
C ALA A 93 17.02 -2.96 -20.54
N VAL A 94 16.61 -3.14 -21.79
CA VAL A 94 16.63 -2.08 -22.80
C VAL A 94 15.31 -1.34 -22.92
N SER A 95 14.24 -1.91 -22.38
CA SER A 95 12.89 -1.33 -22.30
C SER A 95 12.14 -1.88 -21.10
N ALA A 96 10.97 -1.30 -20.78
CA ALA A 96 10.13 -1.80 -19.70
C ALA A 96 9.65 -3.24 -19.97
N ASP A 97 9.32 -3.57 -21.21
CA ASP A 97 8.86 -4.91 -21.61
C ASP A 97 9.98 -5.96 -21.60
N ASP A 98 11.22 -5.51 -21.69
CA ASP A 98 12.41 -6.37 -21.63
C ASP A 98 12.86 -6.68 -20.20
N ASN A 99 12.28 -6.01 -19.21
CA ASN A 99 12.64 -6.24 -17.82
C ASN A 99 12.17 -7.62 -17.32
N PHE A 100 12.91 -8.20 -16.38
CA PHE A 100 12.61 -9.51 -15.77
C PHE A 100 11.19 -9.60 -15.19
N ALA A 101 10.71 -8.51 -14.60
CA ALA A 101 9.36 -8.41 -14.10
C ALA A 101 8.64 -7.21 -14.72
N THR A 102 7.33 -7.29 -14.88
CA THR A 102 6.51 -6.11 -15.20
C THR A 102 6.61 -5.12 -14.06
N LEU A 103 7.20 -3.95 -14.31
CA LEU A 103 7.40 -2.94 -13.28
C LEU A 103 6.09 -2.28 -12.90
N THR A 104 5.86 -2.20 -11.61
CA THR A 104 4.72 -1.52 -10.99
C THR A 104 5.27 -0.54 -9.95
N GLN A 105 4.93 0.73 -10.07
CA GLN A 105 5.47 1.78 -9.19
C GLN A 105 5.17 1.55 -7.71
N VAL A 106 4.01 1.00 -7.39
CA VAL A 106 3.60 0.68 -6.03
C VAL A 106 2.96 -0.70 -6.01
N VAL A 107 3.47 -1.58 -5.18
CA VAL A 107 2.93 -2.91 -4.92
C VAL A 107 2.48 -2.98 -3.46
N ALA A 108 1.26 -3.42 -3.23
CA ALA A 108 0.71 -3.59 -1.89
C ALA A 108 0.28 -5.05 -1.66
N ALA A 109 0.62 -5.60 -0.51
CA ALA A 109 0.23 -6.94 -0.09
C ALA A 109 -0.02 -7.00 1.41
N ASP A 110 -1.18 -7.45 1.83
CA ASP A 110 -1.55 -7.65 3.25
C ASP A 110 -0.96 -8.94 3.82
N TRP A 111 -0.93 -10.00 3.02
CA TRP A 111 -0.26 -11.25 3.33
C TRP A 111 0.50 -11.78 2.13
N VAL A 112 1.70 -12.29 2.35
CA VAL A 112 2.54 -12.82 1.28
C VAL A 112 3.47 -13.92 1.80
N GLU A 113 3.69 -14.94 0.98
CA GLU A 113 4.65 -16.01 1.22
C GLU A 113 5.99 -15.72 0.53
N ALA A 114 7.05 -16.43 0.95
CA ALA A 114 8.41 -16.16 0.50
C ALA A 114 8.57 -16.28 -1.04
N GLU A 115 8.01 -17.29 -1.68
CA GLU A 115 8.09 -17.44 -3.14
C GLU A 115 7.34 -16.32 -3.88
N GLN A 116 6.22 -15.88 -3.34
CA GLN A 116 5.43 -14.80 -3.90
C GLN A 116 6.17 -13.46 -3.78
N LEU A 117 6.82 -13.22 -2.66
CA LEU A 117 7.56 -11.98 -2.43
C LEU A 117 8.87 -11.93 -3.21
N PHE A 118 9.66 -13.01 -3.18
CA PHE A 118 11.01 -13.04 -3.74
C PHE A 118 11.13 -13.75 -5.09
N GLY A 119 10.05 -14.33 -5.58
CA GLY A 119 10.11 -15.16 -6.77
C GLY A 119 10.73 -16.53 -6.50
N CYS A 120 10.84 -17.34 -7.52
CA CYS A 120 11.43 -18.68 -7.43
C CYS A 120 12.14 -19.09 -8.71
N LEU A 121 13.06 -20.05 -8.54
CA LEU A 121 13.67 -20.78 -9.63
C LEU A 121 13.02 -22.16 -9.67
N ARG A 122 12.53 -22.55 -10.84
CA ARG A 122 11.95 -23.89 -11.08
C ARG A 122 12.75 -24.61 -12.15
N GLN A 123 12.87 -25.91 -11.97
CA GLN A 123 13.46 -26.79 -12.96
C GLN A 123 12.47 -27.88 -13.32
N PHE A 124 12.18 -28.04 -14.61
CA PHE A 124 11.32 -29.07 -15.13
C PHE A 124 11.94 -29.68 -16.38
N ASN A 125 12.11 -31.01 -16.41
CA ASN A 125 12.74 -31.77 -17.52
C ASN A 125 14.11 -31.19 -17.98
N GLY A 126 14.89 -30.62 -17.07
CA GLY A 126 16.17 -30.01 -17.37
C GLY A 126 16.09 -28.52 -17.74
N ASP A 127 14.91 -27.99 -18.04
CA ASP A 127 14.69 -26.59 -18.33
C ASP A 127 14.57 -25.77 -17.05
N ILE A 128 15.24 -24.63 -17.01
CA ILE A 128 15.26 -23.71 -15.87
C ILE A 128 14.39 -22.50 -16.18
N THR A 129 13.52 -22.17 -15.25
CA THR A 129 12.65 -20.99 -15.34
C THR A 129 12.80 -20.15 -14.07
N LEU A 130 13.07 -18.86 -14.24
CA LEU A 130 13.03 -17.86 -13.17
C LEU A 130 11.69 -17.16 -13.17
N GLN A 131 11.07 -17.09 -12.01
CA GLN A 131 9.81 -16.37 -11.81
C GLN A 131 10.06 -15.17 -10.90
N PRO A 132 9.68 -13.93 -11.33
CA PRO A 132 9.82 -12.75 -10.50
C PRO A 132 8.84 -12.79 -9.33
N GLY A 133 9.26 -12.19 -8.20
CA GLY A 133 8.39 -11.91 -7.08
C GLY A 133 7.96 -10.45 -7.04
N LEU A 134 7.18 -10.10 -6.00
CA LEU A 134 6.68 -8.74 -5.81
C LEU A 134 7.80 -7.71 -5.66
N VAL A 135 8.94 -8.08 -5.06
CA VAL A 135 10.11 -7.17 -4.96
C VAL A 135 10.67 -6.79 -6.33
N HIS A 136 10.63 -7.70 -7.29
CA HIS A 136 11.06 -7.43 -8.65
C HIS A 136 10.08 -6.51 -9.39
N GLN A 137 8.77 -6.73 -9.17
CA GLN A 137 7.73 -5.86 -9.73
C GLN A 137 7.82 -4.44 -9.18
N ALA A 138 8.15 -4.29 -7.89
CA ALA A 138 8.27 -3.01 -7.22
C ALA A 138 9.66 -2.35 -7.37
N ASN A 139 10.56 -2.93 -8.16
CA ASN A 139 11.92 -2.42 -8.32
C ASN A 139 11.94 -0.99 -8.85
N GLY A 140 12.61 -0.10 -8.14
CA GLY A 140 12.60 1.34 -8.38
C GLY A 140 11.43 2.10 -7.76
N GLY A 141 10.50 1.41 -7.12
CA GLY A 141 9.28 1.96 -6.51
C GLY A 141 9.12 1.62 -5.04
N ILE A 142 7.87 1.35 -4.67
CA ILE A 142 7.44 1.15 -3.27
C ILE A 142 6.77 -0.21 -3.11
N LEU A 143 7.15 -0.92 -2.06
CA LEU A 143 6.45 -2.08 -1.54
C LEU A 143 5.73 -1.68 -0.25
N ILE A 144 4.42 -1.93 -0.19
CA ILE A 144 3.60 -1.76 1.00
C ILE A 144 3.21 -3.13 1.50
N ILE A 145 3.54 -3.43 2.75
CA ILE A 145 3.31 -4.75 3.34
C ILE A 145 2.86 -4.63 4.79
N SER A 146 1.99 -5.53 5.24
CA SER A 146 1.56 -5.57 6.63
C SER A 146 2.64 -6.12 7.56
N LEU A 147 2.76 -5.55 8.76
CA LEU A 147 3.71 -6.01 9.77
C LEU A 147 3.42 -7.41 10.26
N ARG A 148 2.16 -7.82 10.36
CA ARG A 148 1.80 -9.19 10.79
C ARG A 148 2.41 -10.26 9.90
N THR A 149 2.51 -10.01 8.59
CA THR A 149 3.18 -10.92 7.65
C THR A 149 4.66 -11.10 8.02
N LEU A 150 5.35 -10.02 8.34
CA LEU A 150 6.77 -10.03 8.65
C LEU A 150 7.05 -10.59 10.05
N LEU A 151 6.20 -10.26 11.02
CA LEU A 151 6.30 -10.78 12.39
C LEU A 151 6.05 -12.30 12.44
N ALA A 152 5.12 -12.80 11.62
CA ALA A 152 4.87 -14.22 11.49
C ALA A 152 5.97 -14.98 10.73
N GLN A 153 6.76 -14.27 9.93
CA GLN A 153 7.81 -14.84 9.07
C GLN A 153 9.13 -14.07 9.23
N PRO A 154 9.84 -14.23 10.35
CA PRO A 154 11.05 -13.44 10.63
C PRO A 154 12.16 -13.58 9.59
N LEU A 155 12.33 -14.76 8.98
CA LEU A 155 13.33 -14.98 7.93
C LEU A 155 12.99 -14.22 6.65
N LEU A 156 11.71 -14.09 6.33
CA LEU A 156 11.24 -13.27 5.22
C LEU A 156 11.59 -11.79 5.45
N TRP A 157 11.35 -11.29 6.66
CA TRP A 157 11.74 -9.93 7.06
C TRP A 157 13.24 -9.70 6.95
N MET A 158 14.05 -10.59 7.51
CA MET A 158 15.52 -10.46 7.46
C MET A 158 16.02 -10.39 6.02
N ARG A 159 15.47 -11.19 5.13
CA ARG A 159 15.81 -11.15 3.70
C ARG A 159 15.38 -9.85 3.03
N LEU A 160 14.15 -9.40 3.25
CA LEU A 160 13.65 -8.13 2.72
C LEU A 160 14.51 -6.94 3.18
N LYS A 161 14.77 -6.85 4.48
CA LYS A 161 15.64 -5.82 5.07
C LYS A 161 17.02 -5.80 4.40
N ASN A 162 17.61 -6.95 4.20
CA ASN A 162 18.92 -7.09 3.57
C ASN A 162 18.91 -6.63 2.10
N ILE A 163 17.86 -6.98 1.35
CA ILE A 163 17.67 -6.52 -0.04
C ILE A 163 17.60 -5.00 -0.10
N VAL A 164 16.77 -4.39 0.75
CA VAL A 164 16.59 -2.92 0.80
C VAL A 164 17.90 -2.21 1.15
N ASN A 165 18.61 -2.69 2.16
CA ASN A 165 19.84 -2.07 2.65
C ASN A 165 21.01 -2.21 1.67
N ARG A 166 21.07 -3.30 0.92
CA ARG A 166 22.13 -3.55 -0.07
C ARG A 166 21.80 -3.08 -1.47
N GLU A 167 20.58 -2.68 -1.72
CA GLU A 167 20.06 -2.33 -3.05
C GLU A 167 20.36 -3.43 -4.09
N ARG A 168 20.27 -4.69 -3.64
CA ARG A 168 20.62 -5.87 -4.45
C ARG A 168 19.77 -7.07 -4.08
N PHE A 169 19.32 -7.81 -5.09
CA PHE A 169 18.63 -9.08 -4.91
C PHE A 169 19.59 -10.24 -5.22
N ASP A 170 19.76 -11.10 -4.22
CA ASP A 170 20.51 -12.35 -4.35
C ASP A 170 19.52 -13.53 -4.35
N TRP A 171 19.69 -14.44 -5.30
CA TRP A 171 18.92 -15.67 -5.33
C TRP A 171 19.48 -16.65 -4.30
N VAL A 172 18.62 -17.08 -3.40
CA VAL A 172 18.95 -18.07 -2.37
C VAL A 172 17.91 -19.17 -2.35
N ALA A 173 18.30 -20.38 -1.98
CA ALA A 173 17.37 -21.47 -1.77
C ALA A 173 16.46 -21.18 -0.56
N PHE A 174 15.17 -21.51 -0.68
CA PHE A 174 14.24 -21.41 0.44
C PHE A 174 14.45 -22.52 1.47
N ASP A 175 15.01 -23.66 1.04
CA ASP A 175 15.32 -24.81 1.84
C ASP A 175 16.82 -25.13 1.68
N GLU A 176 17.57 -25.04 2.75
CA GLU A 176 19.01 -25.33 2.75
C GLU A 176 19.35 -26.75 2.30
N SER A 177 18.42 -27.70 2.51
CA SER A 177 18.57 -29.08 2.04
C SER A 177 18.42 -29.23 0.53
N ARG A 178 17.88 -28.22 -0.15
CA ARG A 178 17.65 -28.17 -1.60
C ARG A 178 18.31 -26.96 -2.21
N PRO A 179 19.63 -26.99 -2.44
CA PRO A 179 20.34 -25.87 -3.03
C PRO A 179 19.81 -25.56 -4.43
N LEU A 180 20.03 -24.31 -4.88
CA LEU A 180 19.68 -23.94 -6.24
C LEU A 180 20.43 -24.81 -7.23
N PRO A 181 19.77 -25.32 -8.30
CA PRO A 181 20.37 -26.21 -9.28
C PRO A 181 21.47 -25.52 -10.12
N VAL A 182 21.43 -24.20 -10.19
CA VAL A 182 22.38 -23.37 -10.90
C VAL A 182 22.65 -22.08 -10.16
N SER A 183 23.79 -21.44 -10.46
CA SER A 183 24.10 -20.11 -9.96
C SER A 183 23.33 -19.07 -10.76
N VAL A 184 22.66 -18.15 -10.07
CA VAL A 184 21.93 -17.04 -10.67
C VAL A 184 22.61 -15.72 -10.28
N PRO A 185 22.99 -14.85 -11.24
CA PRO A 185 23.58 -13.58 -10.94
C PRO A 185 22.66 -12.68 -10.12
N SER A 186 23.22 -11.94 -9.17
CA SER A 186 22.49 -10.94 -8.38
C SER A 186 22.00 -9.80 -9.27
N MET A 187 20.85 -9.25 -8.97
CA MET A 187 20.25 -8.16 -9.72
C MET A 187 20.21 -6.87 -8.87
N PRO A 188 20.54 -5.70 -9.41
CA PRO A 188 20.27 -4.43 -8.74
C PRO A 188 18.77 -4.31 -8.44
N LEU A 189 18.43 -3.97 -7.19
CA LEU A 189 17.05 -3.85 -6.75
C LEU A 189 16.96 -2.75 -5.72
N LYS A 190 16.24 -1.68 -6.06
CA LYS A 190 16.07 -0.52 -5.21
C LYS A 190 14.62 -0.38 -4.81
N LEU A 191 14.35 -0.49 -3.51
CA LEU A 191 13.01 -0.44 -2.94
C LEU A 191 12.93 0.60 -1.83
N LYS A 192 11.77 1.24 -1.74
CA LYS A 192 11.26 1.85 -0.52
C LYS A 192 10.15 0.97 0.02
N VAL A 193 10.06 0.84 1.34
CA VAL A 193 9.12 -0.08 1.99
C VAL A 193 8.28 0.68 3.00
N ILE A 194 6.96 0.53 2.88
CA ILE A 194 6.00 1.01 3.86
C ILE A 194 5.49 -0.20 4.63
N LEU A 195 5.73 -0.21 5.92
CA LEU A 195 5.27 -1.24 6.85
C LEU A 195 4.02 -0.73 7.56
N VAL A 196 2.89 -1.35 7.27
CA VAL A 196 1.61 -1.00 7.86
C VAL A 196 1.33 -1.91 9.04
N GLY A 197 1.04 -1.34 10.20
CA GLY A 197 0.75 -2.12 11.40
C GLY A 197 -0.18 -1.41 12.37
N GLU A 198 -0.95 -2.20 13.11
CA GLU A 198 -1.67 -1.74 14.27
C GLU A 198 -0.72 -1.52 15.45
N ARG A 199 -1.24 -0.95 16.53
CA ARG A 199 -0.44 -0.60 17.71
C ARG A 199 0.39 -1.77 18.25
N GLU A 200 -0.21 -2.96 18.32
CA GLU A 200 0.47 -4.16 18.84
C GLU A 200 1.57 -4.62 17.89
N SER A 201 1.28 -4.73 16.59
CA SER A 201 2.28 -5.09 15.57
C SER A 201 3.46 -4.11 15.54
N LEU A 202 3.18 -2.81 15.68
CA LEU A 202 4.23 -1.78 15.75
C LEU A 202 5.08 -1.90 17.00
N ALA A 203 4.48 -2.23 18.15
CA ALA A 203 5.22 -2.45 19.40
C ALA A 203 6.12 -3.69 19.29
N ASP A 204 5.60 -4.80 18.78
CA ASP A 204 6.38 -6.02 18.55
C ASP A 204 7.54 -5.78 17.57
N PHE A 205 7.26 -5.03 16.50
CA PHE A 205 8.29 -4.67 15.52
C PHE A 205 9.36 -3.76 16.11
N GLN A 206 8.99 -2.82 16.96
CA GLN A 206 9.93 -1.95 17.66
C GLN A 206 10.84 -2.72 18.62
N GLU A 207 10.34 -3.75 19.27
CA GLU A 207 11.16 -4.65 20.10
C GLU A 207 12.13 -5.47 19.25
N MET A 208 11.68 -5.93 18.06
CA MET A 208 12.51 -6.72 17.15
C MET A 208 13.57 -5.86 16.43
N GLU A 209 13.22 -4.64 16.06
CA GLU A 209 14.03 -3.73 15.24
C GLU A 209 14.07 -2.30 15.83
N PRO A 210 14.65 -2.10 17.02
CA PRO A 210 14.62 -0.81 17.70
C PRO A 210 15.32 0.30 16.92
N GLU A 211 16.49 0.02 16.34
CA GLU A 211 17.26 1.02 15.58
C GLU A 211 16.57 1.43 14.28
N LEU A 212 15.98 0.46 13.55
CA LEU A 212 15.26 0.75 12.33
C LEU A 212 13.99 1.54 12.63
N SER A 213 13.27 1.18 13.69
CA SER A 213 12.04 1.85 14.10
C SER A 213 12.29 3.31 14.51
N GLU A 214 13.44 3.61 15.12
CA GLU A 214 13.85 4.97 15.46
C GLU A 214 14.19 5.81 14.22
N GLN A 215 14.79 5.20 13.21
CA GLN A 215 15.23 5.88 11.99
C GLN A 215 14.17 5.95 10.89
N ALA A 216 13.16 5.09 10.95
CA ALA A 216 12.09 5.05 9.96
C ALA A 216 11.22 6.32 10.01
N ILE A 217 10.68 6.69 8.87
CA ILE A 217 9.65 7.72 8.81
C ILE A 217 8.39 7.12 9.43
N TYR A 218 7.77 7.84 10.37
CA TYR A 218 6.56 7.38 11.05
C TYR A 218 5.36 8.27 10.75
N SER A 219 4.20 7.66 10.52
CA SER A 219 2.92 8.36 10.46
C SER A 219 1.76 7.45 10.86
N GLU A 220 0.59 8.05 11.00
CA GLU A 220 -0.64 7.36 11.38
C GLU A 220 -1.74 7.70 10.39
N PHE A 221 -2.59 6.72 10.10
CA PHE A 221 -3.87 6.95 9.42
C PHE A 221 -4.83 7.64 10.39
N GLU A 222 -5.44 8.73 9.96
CA GLU A 222 -6.41 9.47 10.76
C GLU A 222 -7.79 8.80 10.64
N ASP A 223 -8.33 8.37 11.79
CA ASP A 223 -9.58 7.60 11.82
C ASP A 223 -10.82 8.47 11.70
N THR A 224 -10.69 9.77 11.90
CA THR A 224 -11.81 10.71 11.94
C THR A 224 -11.49 12.02 11.24
N LEU A 225 -12.53 12.64 10.68
CA LEU A 225 -12.50 13.99 10.13
C LEU A 225 -13.36 14.91 10.99
N GLN A 226 -12.80 16.03 11.42
CA GLN A 226 -13.56 17.05 12.11
C GLN A 226 -14.32 17.91 11.12
N ILE A 227 -15.62 18.09 11.35
CA ILE A 227 -16.50 18.90 10.52
C ILE A 227 -16.55 20.32 11.09
N VAL A 228 -15.95 21.25 10.37
CA VAL A 228 -15.88 22.66 10.77
C VAL A 228 -16.69 23.58 9.85
N ASP A 229 -16.92 23.13 8.60
CA ASP A 229 -17.60 23.89 7.56
C ASP A 229 -18.23 22.99 6.48
N ALA A 230 -18.83 23.61 5.49
CA ALA A 230 -19.43 22.93 4.35
C ALA A 230 -18.41 22.14 3.51
N GLU A 231 -17.17 22.64 3.41
CA GLU A 231 -16.10 21.96 2.66
C GLU A 231 -15.70 20.64 3.33
N SER A 232 -15.57 20.63 4.64
CA SER A 232 -15.24 19.38 5.38
C SER A 232 -16.35 18.32 5.25
N VAL A 233 -17.61 18.72 5.14
CA VAL A 233 -18.72 17.79 4.81
C VAL A 233 -18.57 17.26 3.39
N SER A 234 -18.25 18.10 2.43
CA SER A 234 -18.01 17.71 1.03
C SER A 234 -16.83 16.74 0.93
N GLN A 235 -15.74 17.01 1.62
CA GLN A 235 -14.57 16.12 1.70
C GLN A 235 -14.95 14.73 2.26
N TRP A 236 -15.74 14.69 3.32
CA TRP A 236 -16.20 13.43 3.88
C TRP A 236 -17.10 12.64 2.91
N CYS A 237 -18.05 13.30 2.26
CA CYS A 237 -18.90 12.66 1.24
C CYS A 237 -18.07 12.10 0.07
N ARG A 238 -17.05 12.83 -0.38
CA ARG A 238 -16.11 12.37 -1.41
C ARG A 238 -15.28 11.19 -0.94
N TRP A 239 -14.80 11.19 0.31
CA TRP A 239 -14.08 10.08 0.91
C TRP A 239 -14.93 8.81 0.97
N VAL A 240 -16.18 8.90 1.40
CA VAL A 240 -17.14 7.79 1.40
C VAL A 240 -17.36 7.27 -0.02
N THR A 241 -17.53 8.16 -0.99
CA THR A 241 -17.72 7.81 -2.40
C THR A 241 -16.50 7.11 -2.98
N LEU A 242 -15.29 7.58 -2.66
CA LEU A 242 -14.03 6.95 -3.06
C LEU A 242 -13.93 5.53 -2.49
N THR A 243 -14.19 5.38 -1.21
CA THR A 243 -14.12 4.08 -0.51
C THR A 243 -15.12 3.08 -1.10
N ALA A 244 -16.36 3.51 -1.37
CA ALA A 244 -17.37 2.67 -2.00
C ALA A 244 -16.94 2.24 -3.42
N ARG A 245 -16.44 3.17 -4.23
CA ARG A 245 -15.99 2.92 -5.61
C ARG A 245 -14.83 1.92 -5.67
N HIS A 246 -13.83 2.05 -4.81
CA HIS A 246 -12.70 1.12 -4.74
C HIS A 246 -13.13 -0.32 -4.43
N ASN A 247 -14.28 -0.48 -3.79
CA ASN A 247 -14.83 -1.78 -3.42
C ASN A 247 -16.02 -2.20 -4.28
N HIS A 248 -16.19 -1.57 -5.45
CA HIS A 248 -17.25 -1.87 -6.42
C HIS A 248 -18.67 -1.76 -5.85
N LEU A 249 -18.86 -0.88 -4.86
CA LEU A 249 -20.15 -0.57 -4.26
C LEU A 249 -20.72 0.73 -4.86
N PRO A 250 -22.05 0.86 -4.94
CA PRO A 250 -22.68 2.11 -5.37
C PRO A 250 -22.41 3.23 -4.38
N ALA A 251 -22.21 4.44 -4.88
CA ALA A 251 -22.10 5.62 -4.04
C ALA A 251 -23.47 5.94 -3.40
N PRO A 252 -23.50 6.49 -2.16
CA PRO A 252 -24.72 6.95 -1.53
C PRO A 252 -25.45 8.00 -2.38
N GLY A 253 -26.76 7.89 -2.48
CA GLY A 253 -27.59 8.91 -3.11
C GLY A 253 -27.89 10.10 -2.19
N ALA A 254 -28.43 11.19 -2.74
CA ALA A 254 -28.71 12.42 -2.00
C ALA A 254 -29.49 12.21 -0.69
N ASP A 255 -30.50 11.34 -0.72
CA ASP A 255 -31.36 11.06 0.43
C ASP A 255 -30.66 10.21 1.52
N ALA A 256 -29.59 9.51 1.16
CA ALA A 256 -28.85 8.66 2.09
C ALA A 256 -27.89 9.47 2.99
N TRP A 257 -27.38 10.58 2.52
CA TRP A 257 -26.36 11.36 3.24
C TRP A 257 -26.79 11.83 4.63
N PRO A 258 -27.99 12.41 4.84
CA PRO A 258 -28.42 12.83 6.18
C PRO A 258 -28.50 11.68 7.18
N VAL A 259 -28.89 10.50 6.72
CA VAL A 259 -28.96 9.30 7.56
C VAL A 259 -27.55 8.81 7.87
N LEU A 260 -26.69 8.72 6.88
CA LEU A 260 -25.32 8.25 7.01
C LEU A 260 -24.50 9.15 7.95
N ILE A 261 -24.64 10.48 7.85
CA ILE A 261 -23.98 11.44 8.74
C ILE A 261 -24.44 11.26 10.19
N ARG A 262 -25.73 11.05 10.43
CA ARG A 262 -26.22 10.81 11.79
C ARG A 262 -25.67 9.51 12.39
N GLU A 263 -25.61 8.45 11.61
CA GLU A 263 -25.01 7.18 12.06
C GLU A 263 -23.49 7.31 12.25
N ALA A 264 -22.82 8.07 11.39
CA ALA A 264 -21.41 8.39 11.51
C ALA A 264 -21.09 9.16 12.81
N ALA A 265 -21.85 10.19 13.12
CA ALA A 265 -21.71 10.96 14.37
C ALA A 265 -22.02 10.10 15.63
N ARG A 266 -22.98 9.17 15.52
CA ARG A 266 -23.24 8.20 16.61
C ARG A 266 -22.08 7.24 16.81
N TYR A 267 -21.47 6.80 15.71
CA TYR A 267 -20.33 5.88 15.78
C TYR A 267 -19.10 6.53 16.44
N THR A 268 -18.77 7.77 16.09
CA THR A 268 -17.68 8.50 16.73
C THR A 268 -17.97 8.94 18.16
N GLY A 269 -19.25 9.06 18.51
CA GLY A 269 -19.70 9.60 19.80
C GLY A 269 -19.60 11.12 19.91
N GLU A 270 -19.19 11.81 18.85
CA GLU A 270 -19.00 13.26 18.78
C GLU A 270 -19.83 13.86 17.65
N GLN A 271 -20.43 15.03 17.91
CA GLN A 271 -21.38 15.64 16.95
C GLN A 271 -20.71 16.23 15.71
N GLU A 272 -19.47 16.65 15.84
CA GLU A 272 -18.72 17.36 14.79
C GLU A 272 -17.59 16.50 14.22
N THR A 273 -17.64 15.18 14.46
CA THR A 273 -16.58 14.27 14.02
C THR A 273 -17.18 13.11 13.26
N LEU A 274 -16.68 12.86 12.04
CA LEU A 274 -17.14 11.76 11.19
C LEU A 274 -15.99 10.76 10.94
N PRO A 275 -16.29 9.44 10.86
CA PRO A 275 -15.28 8.41 10.69
C PRO A 275 -14.72 8.40 9.26
N LEU A 276 -13.40 8.23 9.16
CA LEU A 276 -12.70 7.98 7.90
C LEU A 276 -12.40 6.49 7.68
N SER A 277 -12.75 5.64 8.63
CA SER A 277 -12.52 4.19 8.59
C SER A 277 -13.19 3.55 7.37
N PRO A 278 -12.42 2.98 6.42
CA PRO A 278 -12.96 2.22 5.30
C PRO A 278 -13.85 1.05 5.75
N GLN A 279 -13.51 0.37 6.82
CA GLN A 279 -14.27 -0.76 7.36
C GLN A 279 -15.69 -0.34 7.76
N TRP A 280 -15.81 0.76 8.51
CA TRP A 280 -17.11 1.28 8.91
C TRP A 280 -17.93 1.70 7.68
N ILE A 281 -17.33 2.47 6.78
CA ILE A 281 -17.98 2.95 5.54
C ILE A 281 -18.48 1.77 4.71
N LEU A 282 -17.63 0.78 4.45
CA LEU A 282 -17.99 -0.38 3.65
C LEU A 282 -19.09 -1.22 4.29
N ARG A 283 -19.09 -1.35 5.62
CA ARG A 283 -20.17 -2.03 6.31
C ARG A 283 -21.51 -1.33 6.07
N GLN A 284 -21.57 0.01 6.19
CA GLN A 284 -22.79 0.77 5.93
C GLN A 284 -23.24 0.61 4.46
N CYS A 285 -22.32 0.75 3.50
CA CYS A 285 -22.64 0.61 2.08
C CYS A 285 -23.12 -0.80 1.73
N LYS A 286 -22.52 -1.86 2.29
CA LYS A 286 -22.93 -3.25 2.05
C LYS A 286 -24.29 -3.57 2.67
N GLU A 287 -24.58 -3.07 3.86
CA GLU A 287 -25.89 -3.24 4.50
C GLU A 287 -27.00 -2.62 3.65
N VAL A 288 -26.78 -1.41 3.11
CA VAL A 288 -27.73 -0.76 2.22
C VAL A 288 -27.87 -1.50 0.89
N ALA A 289 -26.78 -1.89 0.26
CA ALA A 289 -26.81 -2.63 -1.02
C ALA A 289 -27.58 -3.94 -0.89
N SER A 290 -27.46 -4.66 0.22
CA SER A 290 -28.17 -5.92 0.46
C SER A 290 -29.67 -5.76 0.64
N LEU A 291 -30.18 -4.55 0.85
CA LEU A 291 -31.61 -4.24 0.95
C LEU A 291 -32.20 -3.79 -0.39
N CYS A 292 -31.37 -3.53 -1.39
CA CYS A 292 -31.80 -3.07 -2.72
C CYS A 292 -31.91 -4.21 -3.76
N ASP A 293 -31.41 -5.40 -3.43
CA ASP A 293 -31.55 -6.66 -4.20
C ASP A 293 -32.81 -7.43 -3.76
#